data_bfb333fe89e106dc84db0a7e13964844
#
_entry.id   bfb333fe89e106dc84db0a7e13964844
#
_cell.length_a   1.000
_cell.length_b   1.000
_cell.length_c   1.000
_cell.angle_alpha   90.00
_cell.angle_beta   90.00
_cell.angle_gamma   90.00
#
_symmetry.space_group_name_H-M   'P 1'
#
loop_
_entity.id
_entity.type
_entity.pdbx_description
1 polymer ?
#
loop_
_entity_poly.entity_id
_entity_poly.type
_entity_poly.pdbx_seq_one_letter_code
_entity_poly.pdbx_strand_id
1 'polypeptide(L)'
;GNLINPGVGLDMSAIQSSAASVETMEATSLTDTILNIIPDNPINSLASGSMLQVIVFALIVGVILAKMGERAETVANFFSQFNDIMMEMTMMIMSLAPIGVFCLISRTFANIGFSAFIPLAKYMIGVLLALAIQCFGVYQILLKIFTGLNPIRFIKKFFPVMAFAFSTATSNATIPLSIDTLTKKVGVSKKISSFTIPLGATINMDGTSIMQGVAVVFAAQAFGIHLTPMDYVTVIGTATLASIGTAGVPSVGLVTLTMVFNSVGLPVEAIGLIMGIDRIL
;
A
#
# COMPACT_ATOMS: atom_id res chain seq x y z
N GLY A 1 12.55 8.63 5.48
CA GLY A 1 12.25 9.83 4.67
C GLY A 1 13.14 11.00 5.05
N ASN A 2 12.96 11.58 6.22
CA ASN A 2 13.65 12.82 6.65
C ASN A 2 15.19 12.75 6.70
N LEU A 3 15.78 11.59 6.87
CA LEU A 3 17.26 11.43 6.86
C LEU A 3 17.85 11.49 5.44
N ILE A 4 17.10 11.08 4.43
CA ILE A 4 17.54 11.00 3.04
C ILE A 4 17.14 12.27 2.27
N ASN A 5 16.10 12.97 2.76
CA ASN A 5 15.53 14.16 2.14
C ASN A 5 15.28 13.97 0.63
N PRO A 6 14.42 13.02 0.25
CA PRO A 6 14.28 12.60 -1.14
C PRO A 6 13.61 13.65 -2.03
N GLY A 7 12.76 14.52 -1.47
CA GLY A 7 12.04 15.55 -2.24
C GLY A 7 12.79 16.86 -2.38
N VAL A 8 13.89 17.06 -1.67
CA VAL A 8 14.65 18.32 -1.72
C VAL A 8 15.36 18.49 -3.06
N GLY A 9 15.14 19.62 -3.72
CA GLY A 9 15.74 19.97 -5.00
C GLY A 9 14.84 19.72 -6.22
N LEU A 10 13.59 19.27 -6.02
CA LEU A 10 12.57 19.28 -7.06
C LEU A 10 11.89 20.66 -7.12
N ASP A 11 11.93 21.28 -8.28
CA ASP A 11 11.12 22.48 -8.55
C ASP A 11 9.78 22.06 -9.15
N MET A 12 8.75 22.06 -8.28
CA MET A 12 7.38 21.68 -8.66
C MET A 12 6.53 22.87 -9.08
N SER A 13 7.12 24.07 -9.24
CA SER A 13 6.40 25.29 -9.61
C SER A 13 5.63 25.15 -10.93
N ALA A 14 6.20 24.42 -11.89
CA ALA A 14 5.55 24.13 -13.17
C ALA A 14 4.31 23.21 -13.04
N ILE A 15 4.28 22.34 -12.02
CA ILE A 15 3.14 21.45 -11.74
C ILE A 15 2.13 22.15 -10.85
N GLN A 16 2.59 22.97 -9.90
CA GLN A 16 1.72 23.81 -9.06
C GLN A 16 0.90 24.81 -9.88
N SER A 17 1.43 25.36 -10.95
CA SER A 17 0.66 26.25 -11.85
C SER A 17 -0.48 25.52 -12.57
N SER A 18 -0.37 24.21 -12.76
CA SER A 18 -1.43 23.36 -13.32
C SER A 18 -2.39 22.85 -12.23
N ALA A 19 -1.94 22.81 -10.98
CA ALA A 19 -2.67 22.36 -9.79
C ALA A 19 -3.37 23.50 -9.04
N ALA A 20 -3.23 24.74 -9.47
CA ALA A 20 -3.81 25.94 -8.83
C ALA A 20 -5.36 25.96 -8.77
N SER A 21 -6.02 24.92 -9.27
CA SER A 21 -7.46 24.65 -9.10
C SER A 21 -7.78 23.58 -8.04
N VAL A 22 -6.77 23.01 -7.39
CA VAL A 22 -7.02 22.09 -6.28
C VAL A 22 -7.18 22.94 -5.03
N GLU A 23 -8.42 23.11 -4.60
CA GLU A 23 -8.74 23.62 -3.27
C GLU A 23 -7.89 22.86 -2.27
N THR A 24 -7.09 23.55 -1.48
CA THR A 24 -6.40 22.99 -0.33
C THR A 24 -7.48 22.41 0.57
N MET A 25 -7.68 21.08 0.51
CA MET A 25 -8.55 20.42 1.46
C MET A 25 -7.96 20.68 2.84
N GLU A 26 -8.72 21.32 3.70
CA GLU A 26 -8.35 21.48 5.10
C GLU A 26 -8.03 20.10 5.67
N ALA A 27 -6.89 19.97 6.34
CA ALA A 27 -6.49 18.72 6.98
C ALA A 27 -7.60 18.27 7.93
N THR A 28 -8.25 17.16 7.61
CA THR A 28 -9.32 16.62 8.46
C THR A 28 -8.73 16.25 9.81
N SER A 29 -9.34 16.74 10.89
CA SER A 29 -8.94 16.39 12.25
C SER A 29 -8.99 14.86 12.43
N LEU A 30 -8.04 14.28 13.19
CA LEU A 30 -8.10 12.86 13.58
C LEU A 30 -9.45 12.50 14.21
N THR A 31 -10.03 13.42 14.96
CA THR A 31 -11.36 13.27 15.58
C THR A 31 -12.43 13.11 14.50
N ASP A 32 -12.42 13.95 13.49
CA ASP A 32 -13.38 13.89 12.38
C ASP A 32 -13.17 12.61 11.55
N THR A 33 -11.93 12.20 11.35
CA THR A 33 -11.63 10.93 10.67
C THR A 33 -12.19 9.73 11.44
N ILE A 34 -12.05 9.71 12.77
CA ILE A 34 -12.58 8.62 13.62
C ILE A 34 -14.11 8.65 13.67
N LEU A 35 -14.72 9.83 13.79
CA LEU A 35 -16.18 9.97 13.83
C LEU A 35 -16.82 9.58 12.49
N ASN A 36 -16.18 9.91 11.40
CA ASN A 36 -16.64 9.61 10.04
C ASN A 36 -16.22 8.23 9.52
N ILE A 37 -15.63 7.38 10.37
CA ILE A 37 -15.15 6.05 9.96
C ILE A 37 -16.30 5.10 9.60
N ILE A 38 -17.46 5.27 10.24
CA ILE A 38 -18.67 4.49 9.96
C ILE A 38 -19.48 5.27 8.94
N PRO A 39 -19.79 4.68 7.78
CA PRO A 39 -20.56 5.38 6.75
C PRO A 39 -22.03 5.53 7.16
N ASP A 40 -22.57 6.73 7.04
CA ASP A 40 -24.02 6.97 7.13
C ASP A 40 -24.77 6.30 5.96
N ASN A 41 -24.13 6.29 4.79
CA ASN A 41 -24.64 5.63 3.59
C ASN A 41 -23.51 4.91 2.84
N PRO A 42 -23.42 3.57 2.93
CA PRO A 42 -22.37 2.79 2.28
C PRO A 42 -22.32 2.96 0.76
N ILE A 43 -23.47 3.13 0.12
CA ILE A 43 -23.54 3.32 -1.34
C ILE A 43 -22.95 4.67 -1.74
N ASN A 44 -23.24 5.70 -0.96
CA ASN A 44 -22.63 7.02 -1.17
C ASN A 44 -21.11 6.97 -0.95
N SER A 45 -20.65 6.23 0.05
CA SER A 45 -19.21 6.05 0.32
C SER A 45 -18.49 5.36 -0.85
N LEU A 46 -19.13 4.36 -1.47
CA LEU A 46 -18.62 3.72 -2.68
C LEU A 46 -18.59 4.69 -3.87
N ALA A 47 -19.64 5.47 -4.07
CA ALA A 47 -19.75 6.43 -5.17
C ALA A 47 -18.75 7.60 -5.03
N SER A 48 -18.54 8.10 -3.81
CA SER A 48 -17.61 9.19 -3.50
C SER A 48 -16.15 8.73 -3.36
N GLY A 49 -15.88 7.41 -3.34
CA GLY A 49 -14.54 6.88 -3.14
C GLY A 49 -14.00 7.04 -1.72
N SER A 50 -14.88 7.16 -0.71
CA SER A 50 -14.50 7.25 0.71
C SER A 50 -13.96 5.92 1.23
N MET A 51 -12.73 5.60 0.86
CA MET A 51 -12.12 4.26 1.03
C MET A 51 -12.16 3.75 2.46
N LEU A 52 -11.89 4.60 3.47
CA LEU A 52 -11.91 4.19 4.87
C LEU A 52 -13.29 3.69 5.30
N GLN A 53 -14.34 4.41 4.91
CA GLN A 53 -15.73 4.03 5.17
C GLN A 53 -16.11 2.72 4.46
N VAL A 54 -15.65 2.56 3.22
CA VAL A 54 -15.87 1.33 2.43
C VAL A 54 -15.20 0.13 3.10
N ILE A 55 -13.95 0.27 3.57
CA ILE A 55 -13.20 -0.78 4.26
C ILE A 55 -13.91 -1.19 5.55
N VAL A 56 -14.32 -0.22 6.37
CA VAL A 56 -15.00 -0.50 7.65
C VAL A 56 -16.35 -1.17 7.41
N PHE A 57 -17.12 -0.71 6.43
CA PHE A 57 -18.36 -1.37 6.04
C PHE A 57 -18.14 -2.81 5.58
N ALA A 58 -17.15 -3.03 4.71
CA ALA A 58 -16.80 -4.37 4.23
C ALA A 58 -16.36 -5.31 5.36
N LEU A 59 -15.60 -4.81 6.35
CA LEU A 59 -15.22 -5.58 7.54
C LEU A 59 -16.44 -5.99 8.37
N ILE A 60 -17.38 -5.07 8.60
CA ILE A 60 -18.63 -5.36 9.34
C ILE A 60 -19.43 -6.43 8.61
N VAL A 61 -19.64 -6.27 7.30
CA VAL A 61 -20.35 -7.25 6.48
C VAL A 61 -19.64 -8.60 6.51
N GLY A 62 -18.32 -8.63 6.34
CA GLY A 62 -17.52 -9.86 6.40
C GLY A 62 -17.64 -10.61 7.72
N VAL A 63 -17.60 -9.89 8.84
CA VAL A 63 -17.82 -10.48 10.19
C VAL A 63 -19.23 -11.05 10.33
N ILE A 64 -20.23 -10.37 9.81
CA ILE A 64 -21.63 -10.85 9.85
C ILE A 64 -21.79 -12.12 9.00
N LEU A 65 -21.25 -12.13 7.77
CA LEU A 65 -21.27 -13.31 6.89
C LEU A 65 -20.59 -14.51 7.55
N ALA A 66 -19.42 -14.28 8.18
CA ALA A 66 -18.70 -15.32 8.90
C ALA A 66 -19.50 -15.88 10.08
N LYS A 67 -20.26 -15.05 10.81
CA LYS A 67 -21.14 -15.50 11.90
C LYS A 67 -22.37 -16.25 11.42
N MET A 68 -22.91 -15.89 10.26
CA MET A 68 -24.09 -16.53 9.68
C MET A 68 -23.76 -17.93 9.09
N GLY A 69 -22.51 -18.16 8.71
CA GLY A 69 -22.05 -19.44 8.17
C GLY A 69 -22.84 -19.87 6.93
N GLU A 70 -23.34 -21.11 6.91
CA GLU A 70 -24.06 -21.71 5.78
C GLU A 70 -25.30 -20.91 5.33
N ARG A 71 -25.94 -20.16 6.23
CA ARG A 71 -27.10 -19.32 5.89
C ARG A 71 -26.76 -18.16 4.95
N ALA A 72 -25.53 -17.74 4.92
CA ALA A 72 -25.07 -16.64 4.09
C ALA A 72 -24.17 -17.09 2.92
N GLU A 73 -24.08 -18.39 2.67
CA GLU A 73 -23.18 -18.97 1.68
C GLU A 73 -23.39 -18.38 0.28
N THR A 74 -24.61 -18.18 -0.15
CA THR A 74 -24.94 -17.55 -1.45
C THR A 74 -24.34 -16.15 -1.56
N VAL A 75 -24.47 -15.33 -0.51
CA VAL A 75 -23.94 -13.97 -0.49
C VAL A 75 -22.42 -13.98 -0.40
N ALA A 76 -21.84 -14.86 0.38
CA ALA A 76 -20.40 -15.04 0.47
C ALA A 76 -19.79 -15.46 -0.88
N ASN A 77 -20.43 -16.42 -1.57
CA ASN A 77 -20.04 -16.86 -2.91
C ASN A 77 -20.20 -15.72 -3.95
N PHE A 78 -21.25 -14.92 -3.86
CA PHE A 78 -21.43 -13.74 -4.71
C PHE A 78 -20.25 -12.78 -4.56
N PHE A 79 -19.87 -12.40 -3.34
CA PHE A 79 -18.74 -11.51 -3.11
C PHE A 79 -17.42 -12.12 -3.55
N SER A 80 -17.23 -13.43 -3.38
CA SER A 80 -16.04 -14.14 -3.85
C SER A 80 -15.92 -14.08 -5.38
N GLN A 81 -17.00 -14.42 -6.10
CA GLN A 81 -17.03 -14.35 -7.56
C GLN A 81 -16.90 -12.92 -8.08
N PHE A 82 -17.53 -11.96 -7.40
CA PHE A 82 -17.40 -10.55 -7.75
C PHE A 82 -15.96 -10.07 -7.58
N ASN A 83 -15.29 -10.49 -6.51
CA ASN A 83 -13.86 -10.21 -6.31
C ASN A 83 -13.02 -10.77 -7.48
N ASP A 84 -13.29 -12.01 -7.93
CA ASP A 84 -12.55 -12.61 -9.05
C ASP A 84 -12.74 -11.79 -10.35
N ILE A 85 -13.96 -11.32 -10.61
CA ILE A 85 -14.25 -10.42 -11.76
C ILE A 85 -13.49 -9.11 -11.63
N MET A 86 -13.49 -8.48 -10.44
CA MET A 86 -12.78 -7.23 -10.21
C MET A 86 -11.26 -7.39 -10.33
N MET A 87 -10.73 -8.55 -9.92
CA MET A 87 -9.31 -8.91 -10.08
C MET A 87 -8.94 -9.03 -11.57
N GLU A 88 -9.75 -9.74 -12.36
CA GLU A 88 -9.51 -9.88 -13.80
C GLU A 88 -9.60 -8.53 -14.53
N MET A 89 -10.59 -7.71 -14.17
CA MET A 89 -10.71 -6.35 -14.67
C MET A 89 -9.47 -5.51 -14.34
N THR A 90 -8.96 -5.61 -13.13
CA THR A 90 -7.73 -4.94 -12.70
C THR A 90 -6.54 -5.40 -13.54
N MET A 91 -6.38 -6.72 -13.75
CA MET A 91 -5.30 -7.25 -14.58
C MET A 91 -5.40 -6.81 -16.03
N MET A 92 -6.62 -6.72 -16.59
CA MET A 92 -6.84 -6.17 -17.93
C MET A 92 -6.38 -4.70 -18.02
N ILE A 93 -6.77 -3.86 -17.06
CA ILE A 93 -6.32 -2.45 -17.01
C ILE A 93 -4.80 -2.38 -16.84
N MET A 94 -4.22 -3.21 -15.95
CA MET A 94 -2.78 -3.26 -15.71
C MET A 94 -1.97 -3.73 -16.91
N SER A 95 -2.58 -4.40 -17.89
CA SER A 95 -1.90 -4.72 -19.15
C SER A 95 -1.53 -3.47 -19.96
N LEU A 96 -2.25 -2.36 -19.76
CA LEU A 96 -1.96 -1.06 -20.37
C LEU A 96 -0.96 -0.22 -19.54
N ALA A 97 -0.62 -0.65 -18.34
CA ALA A 97 0.26 0.09 -17.43
C ALA A 97 1.63 0.47 -18.04
N PRO A 98 2.30 -0.37 -18.86
CA PRO A 98 3.58 0.01 -19.47
C PRO A 98 3.47 1.27 -20.33
N ILE A 99 2.37 1.41 -21.07
CA ILE A 99 2.12 2.58 -21.93
C ILE A 99 1.84 3.81 -21.06
N GLY A 100 0.97 3.68 -20.05
CA GLY A 100 0.65 4.74 -19.12
C GLY A 100 1.86 5.25 -18.35
N VAL A 101 2.68 4.33 -17.83
CA VAL A 101 3.94 4.63 -17.13
C VAL A 101 4.92 5.36 -18.05
N PHE A 102 5.11 4.88 -19.28
CA PHE A 102 5.97 5.57 -20.25
C PHE A 102 5.50 7.00 -20.51
N CYS A 103 4.22 7.21 -20.73
CA CYS A 103 3.64 8.55 -20.95
C CYS A 103 3.83 9.47 -19.73
N LEU A 104 3.59 8.97 -18.51
CA LEU A 104 3.75 9.73 -17.27
C LEU A 104 5.21 10.11 -17.02
N ILE A 105 6.13 9.17 -17.16
CA ILE A 105 7.57 9.42 -17.02
C ILE A 105 8.02 10.43 -18.07
N SER A 106 7.65 10.24 -19.34
CA SER A 106 8.01 11.16 -20.42
C SER A 106 7.50 12.57 -20.14
N ARG A 107 6.25 12.73 -19.70
CA ARG A 107 5.67 14.01 -19.30
C ARG A 107 6.43 14.65 -18.15
N THR A 108 6.79 13.87 -17.14
CA THR A 108 7.55 14.33 -15.97
C THR A 108 8.93 14.86 -16.39
N PHE A 109 9.67 14.09 -17.18
CA PHE A 109 10.98 14.53 -17.67
C PHE A 109 10.91 15.69 -18.66
N ALA A 110 9.83 15.79 -19.44
CA ALA A 110 9.62 16.92 -20.33
C ALA A 110 9.37 18.22 -19.54
N ASN A 111 8.65 18.15 -18.43
CA ASN A 111 8.28 19.32 -17.61
C ASN A 111 9.38 19.75 -16.62
N ILE A 112 10.03 18.78 -15.95
CA ILE A 112 10.98 19.04 -14.85
C ILE A 112 12.43 18.86 -15.32
N GLY A 113 12.64 18.17 -16.44
CA GLY A 113 13.96 17.82 -16.94
C GLY A 113 14.60 16.66 -16.17
N PHE A 114 15.88 16.40 -16.45
CA PHE A 114 16.67 15.35 -15.77
C PHE A 114 16.91 15.61 -14.29
N SER A 115 16.64 16.83 -13.79
CA SER A 115 16.72 17.16 -12.36
C SER A 115 15.80 16.31 -11.49
N ALA A 116 14.68 15.81 -12.03
CA ALA A 116 13.75 14.91 -11.33
C ALA A 116 14.38 13.54 -11.02
N PHE A 117 15.40 13.12 -11.75
CA PHE A 117 15.98 11.78 -11.61
C PHE A 117 16.60 11.54 -10.22
N ILE A 118 17.36 12.51 -9.72
CA ILE A 118 18.06 12.37 -8.43
C ILE A 118 17.08 12.27 -7.26
N PRO A 119 16.05 13.13 -7.13
CA PRO A 119 15.01 12.99 -6.10
C PRO A 119 14.24 11.66 -6.17
N LEU A 120 13.85 11.23 -7.37
CA LEU A 120 13.17 9.95 -7.54
C LEU A 120 14.07 8.76 -7.16
N ALA A 121 15.35 8.79 -7.52
CA ALA A 121 16.31 7.78 -7.10
C ALA A 121 16.50 7.77 -5.57
N LYS A 122 16.57 8.93 -4.93
CA LYS A 122 16.62 9.03 -3.46
C LYS A 122 15.35 8.47 -2.79
N TYR A 123 14.19 8.75 -3.36
CA TYR A 123 12.92 8.17 -2.90
C TYR A 123 12.97 6.64 -2.99
N MET A 124 13.33 6.09 -4.14
CA MET A 124 13.43 4.64 -4.36
C MET A 124 14.40 3.99 -3.37
N ILE A 125 15.60 4.56 -3.20
CA ILE A 125 16.59 4.08 -2.22
C ILE A 125 16.01 4.17 -0.80
N GLY A 126 15.29 5.23 -0.48
CA GLY A 126 14.65 5.41 0.82
C GLY A 126 13.64 4.32 1.14
N VAL A 127 12.79 3.97 0.18
CA VAL A 127 11.82 2.88 0.32
C VAL A 127 12.53 1.53 0.45
N LEU A 128 13.47 1.23 -0.45
CA LEU A 128 14.22 -0.04 -0.40
C LEU A 128 14.98 -0.23 0.91
N LEU A 129 15.60 0.83 1.43
CA LEU A 129 16.29 0.78 2.74
C LEU A 129 15.29 0.52 3.87
N ALA A 130 14.14 1.20 3.87
CA ALA A 130 13.11 1.00 4.89
C ALA A 130 12.56 -0.45 4.85
N LEU A 131 12.27 -0.97 3.65
CA LEU A 131 11.85 -2.36 3.46
C LEU A 131 12.95 -3.37 3.89
N ALA A 132 14.21 -3.08 3.59
CA ALA A 132 15.32 -3.92 4.04
C ALA A 132 15.45 -3.95 5.57
N ILE A 133 15.32 -2.80 6.24
CA ILE A 133 15.30 -2.72 7.71
C ILE A 133 14.12 -3.50 8.28
N GLN A 134 12.94 -3.38 7.70
CA GLN A 134 11.77 -4.14 8.11
C GLN A 134 11.97 -5.65 7.95
N CYS A 135 12.42 -6.08 6.77
CA CYS A 135 12.56 -7.49 6.42
C CYS A 135 13.70 -8.18 7.18
N PHE A 136 14.90 -7.57 7.18
CA PHE A 136 16.11 -8.18 7.72
C PHE A 136 16.41 -7.76 9.17
N GLY A 137 15.81 -6.68 9.64
CA GLY A 137 15.91 -6.19 11.02
C GLY A 137 14.70 -6.61 11.84
N VAL A 138 13.60 -5.86 11.69
CA VAL A 138 12.43 -5.95 12.58
C VAL A 138 11.84 -7.35 12.59
N TYR A 139 11.51 -7.94 11.43
CA TYR A 139 10.92 -9.27 11.37
C TYR A 139 11.83 -10.35 11.92
N GLN A 140 13.14 -10.25 11.71
CA GLN A 140 14.08 -11.24 12.21
C GLN A 140 14.27 -11.16 13.73
N ILE A 141 14.21 -9.95 14.29
CA ILE A 141 14.23 -9.75 15.74
C ILE A 141 12.97 -10.33 16.37
N LEU A 142 11.79 -10.01 15.82
CA LEU A 142 10.51 -10.54 16.28
C LEU A 142 10.46 -12.08 16.17
N LEU A 143 10.91 -12.63 15.04
CA LEU A 143 11.00 -14.07 14.85
C LEU A 143 11.84 -14.71 15.96
N LYS A 144 13.01 -14.17 16.23
CA LYS A 144 13.91 -14.69 17.28
C LYS A 144 13.31 -14.59 18.66
N ILE A 145 12.68 -13.46 18.98
CA ILE A 145 12.07 -13.22 20.33
C ILE A 145 10.89 -14.16 20.55
N PHE A 146 9.98 -14.27 19.58
CA PHE A 146 8.73 -15.03 19.79
C PHE A 146 8.87 -16.53 19.56
N THR A 147 9.81 -16.98 18.71
CA THR A 147 9.90 -18.38 18.32
C THR A 147 11.21 -19.04 18.68
N GLY A 148 12.25 -18.28 19.01
CA GLY A 148 13.60 -18.80 19.24
C GLY A 148 14.29 -19.33 17.98
N LEU A 149 13.65 -19.27 16.80
CA LEU A 149 14.22 -19.76 15.54
C LEU A 149 15.41 -18.91 15.11
N ASN A 150 16.33 -19.55 14.37
CA ASN A 150 17.48 -18.87 13.82
C ASN A 150 17.04 -18.06 12.57
N PRO A 151 17.16 -16.70 12.60
CA PRO A 151 16.72 -15.84 11.51
C PRO A 151 17.38 -16.15 10.17
N ILE A 152 18.70 -16.40 10.18
CA ILE A 152 19.44 -16.67 8.95
C ILE A 152 18.99 -17.98 8.29
N ARG A 153 18.71 -19.02 9.10
CA ARG A 153 18.18 -20.30 8.58
C ARG A 153 16.78 -20.13 8.02
N PHE A 154 15.95 -19.29 8.66
CA PHE A 154 14.63 -18.98 8.18
C PHE A 154 14.68 -18.27 6.82
N ILE A 155 15.47 -17.18 6.70
CA ILE A 155 15.64 -16.43 5.44
C ILE A 155 16.11 -17.38 4.33
N LYS A 156 17.11 -18.21 4.57
CA LYS A 156 17.62 -19.17 3.56
C LYS A 156 16.53 -20.13 3.07
N LYS A 157 15.67 -20.62 3.96
CA LYS A 157 14.57 -21.51 3.59
C LYS A 157 13.44 -20.76 2.85
N PHE A 158 13.21 -19.51 3.20
CA PHE A 158 12.11 -18.70 2.66
C PHE A 158 12.52 -17.86 1.44
N PHE A 159 13.81 -17.80 1.12
CA PHE A 159 14.33 -17.01 0.01
C PHE A 159 13.65 -17.29 -1.35
N PRO A 160 13.34 -18.54 -1.74
CA PRO A 160 12.62 -18.80 -2.99
C PRO A 160 11.23 -18.16 -3.03
N VAL A 161 10.54 -18.07 -1.87
CA VAL A 161 9.24 -17.40 -1.75
C VAL A 161 9.42 -15.89 -1.91
N MET A 162 10.44 -15.31 -1.28
CA MET A 162 10.77 -13.88 -1.41
C MET A 162 11.10 -13.50 -2.85
N ALA A 163 11.91 -14.31 -3.54
CA ALA A 163 12.25 -14.09 -4.94
C ALA A 163 11.02 -14.18 -5.86
N PHE A 164 10.15 -15.15 -5.60
CA PHE A 164 8.89 -15.29 -6.35
C PHE A 164 7.94 -14.12 -6.11
N ALA A 165 7.77 -13.69 -4.85
CA ALA A 165 6.96 -12.53 -4.49
C ALA A 165 7.47 -11.26 -5.18
N PHE A 166 8.78 -11.04 -5.18
CA PHE A 166 9.42 -9.91 -5.87
C PHE A 166 9.16 -9.93 -7.37
N SER A 167 9.27 -11.10 -8.01
CA SER A 167 9.07 -11.21 -9.47
C SER A 167 7.61 -11.04 -9.90
N THR A 168 6.66 -11.50 -9.09
CA THR A 168 5.23 -11.43 -9.41
C THR A 168 4.58 -10.12 -8.95
N ALA A 169 5.21 -9.40 -8.01
CA ALA A 169 4.68 -8.19 -7.39
C ALA A 169 3.24 -8.37 -6.84
N THR A 170 2.87 -9.58 -6.42
CA THR A 170 1.55 -9.88 -5.86
C THR A 170 1.63 -10.88 -4.72
N SER A 171 1.07 -10.51 -3.56
CA SER A 171 0.99 -11.39 -2.39
C SER A 171 0.11 -12.61 -2.65
N ASN A 172 -0.98 -12.45 -3.40
CA ASN A 172 -1.93 -13.54 -3.68
C ASN A 172 -1.29 -14.69 -4.47
N ALA A 173 -0.50 -14.38 -5.50
CA ALA A 173 0.20 -15.40 -6.28
C ALA A 173 1.23 -16.18 -5.44
N THR A 174 1.71 -15.58 -4.35
CA THR A 174 2.75 -16.15 -3.49
C THR A 174 2.17 -17.10 -2.41
N ILE A 175 0.86 -17.03 -2.14
CA ILE A 175 0.20 -17.80 -1.09
C ILE A 175 0.52 -19.31 -1.17
N PRO A 176 0.32 -20.00 -2.30
CA PRO A 176 0.56 -21.44 -2.37
C PRO A 176 2.00 -21.83 -2.06
N LEU A 177 2.96 -21.09 -2.60
CA LEU A 177 4.39 -21.32 -2.38
C LEU A 177 4.80 -21.06 -0.93
N SER A 178 4.20 -20.04 -0.30
CA SER A 178 4.42 -19.72 1.12
C SER A 178 3.94 -20.86 2.03
N ILE A 179 2.71 -21.35 1.79
CA ILE A 179 2.14 -22.48 2.55
C ILE A 179 3.00 -23.73 2.40
N ASP A 180 3.40 -24.06 1.18
CA ASP A 180 4.23 -25.25 0.91
C ASP A 180 5.60 -25.15 1.60
N THR A 181 6.25 -23.98 1.52
CA THR A 181 7.55 -23.73 2.15
C THR A 181 7.47 -23.79 3.67
N LEU A 182 6.45 -23.16 4.28
CA LEU A 182 6.24 -23.20 5.72
C LEU A 182 5.99 -24.61 6.21
N THR A 183 5.17 -25.37 5.49
CA THR A 183 4.81 -26.74 5.88
C THR A 183 5.99 -27.69 5.70
N LYS A 184 6.63 -27.71 4.53
CA LYS A 184 7.65 -28.70 4.20
C LYS A 184 9.04 -28.36 4.72
N LYS A 185 9.42 -27.07 4.71
CA LYS A 185 10.80 -26.66 5.03
C LYS A 185 10.94 -26.06 6.43
N VAL A 186 9.89 -25.43 6.96
CA VAL A 186 9.94 -24.80 8.29
C VAL A 186 9.33 -25.70 9.36
N GLY A 187 8.33 -26.54 9.01
CA GLY A 187 7.69 -27.47 9.92
C GLY A 187 6.42 -26.93 10.58
N VAL A 188 5.83 -25.86 10.03
CA VAL A 188 4.54 -25.33 10.50
C VAL A 188 3.40 -26.24 10.02
N SER A 189 2.40 -26.49 10.86
CA SER A 189 1.27 -27.33 10.46
C SER A 189 0.51 -26.72 9.28
N LYS A 190 0.06 -27.57 8.35
CA LYS A 190 -0.70 -27.13 7.17
C LYS A 190 -1.96 -26.37 7.56
N LYS A 191 -2.65 -26.79 8.63
CA LYS A 191 -3.86 -26.13 9.13
C LYS A 191 -3.58 -24.66 9.50
N ILE A 192 -2.49 -24.40 10.21
CA ILE A 192 -2.09 -23.03 10.59
C ILE A 192 -1.65 -22.25 9.35
N SER A 193 -0.78 -22.79 8.53
CA SER A 193 -0.27 -22.10 7.33
C SER A 193 -1.38 -21.74 6.35
N SER A 194 -2.35 -22.64 6.11
CA SER A 194 -3.47 -22.39 5.19
C SER A 194 -4.46 -21.33 5.68
N PHE A 195 -4.46 -21.03 6.98
CA PHE A 195 -5.28 -19.97 7.55
C PHE A 195 -4.50 -18.64 7.64
N THR A 196 -3.28 -18.68 8.18
CA THR A 196 -2.53 -17.46 8.51
C THR A 196 -1.94 -16.79 7.27
N ILE A 197 -1.52 -17.54 6.25
CA ILE A 197 -0.90 -16.93 5.06
C ILE A 197 -1.90 -16.14 4.21
N PRO A 198 -3.09 -16.66 3.84
CA PRO A 198 -4.10 -15.86 3.15
C PRO A 198 -4.57 -14.66 3.98
N LEU A 199 -4.76 -14.83 5.29
CA LEU A 199 -5.10 -13.73 6.18
C LEU A 199 -4.02 -12.66 6.19
N GLY A 200 -2.75 -13.04 6.30
CA GLY A 200 -1.62 -12.13 6.26
C GLY A 200 -1.46 -11.42 4.91
N ALA A 201 -1.77 -12.09 3.81
CA ALA A 201 -1.70 -11.49 2.48
C ALA A 201 -2.65 -10.29 2.28
N THR A 202 -3.71 -10.20 3.09
CA THR A 202 -4.69 -9.11 3.04
C THR A 202 -4.57 -8.12 4.18
N ILE A 203 -4.19 -8.57 5.38
CA ILE A 203 -4.16 -7.71 6.58
C ILE A 203 -2.76 -7.16 6.85
N ASN A 204 -1.72 -7.93 6.55
CA ASN A 204 -0.34 -7.58 6.87
C ASN A 204 0.42 -7.02 5.66
N MET A 205 0.05 -5.82 5.26
CA MET A 205 0.59 -5.10 4.10
C MET A 205 1.53 -3.96 4.53
N ASP A 206 2.43 -4.21 5.46
CA ASP A 206 3.35 -3.19 6.01
C ASP A 206 4.30 -2.63 4.94
N GLY A 207 4.67 -3.38 3.92
CA GLY A 207 5.42 -2.86 2.78
C GLY A 207 4.71 -1.68 2.12
N THR A 208 3.40 -1.79 1.93
CA THR A 208 2.56 -0.71 1.39
C THR A 208 2.56 0.51 2.32
N SER A 209 2.38 0.31 3.64
CA SER A 209 2.41 1.40 4.62
C SER A 209 3.77 2.11 4.65
N ILE A 210 4.87 1.37 4.55
CA ILE A 210 6.23 1.92 4.51
C ILE A 210 6.41 2.78 3.26
N MET A 211 6.01 2.26 2.10
CA MET A 211 6.07 3.00 0.83
C MET A 211 5.25 4.30 0.92
N GLN A 212 4.03 4.24 1.44
CA GLN A 212 3.16 5.40 1.62
C GLN A 212 3.76 6.43 2.56
N GLY A 213 4.33 6.00 3.70
CA GLY A 213 4.99 6.91 4.63
C GLY A 213 6.21 7.62 4.02
N VAL A 214 7.01 6.93 3.22
CA VAL A 214 8.14 7.56 2.50
C VAL A 214 7.64 8.48 1.38
N ALA A 215 6.55 8.10 0.69
CA ALA A 215 5.91 8.91 -0.35
C ALA A 215 5.36 10.23 0.17
N VAL A 216 4.73 10.22 1.36
CA VAL A 216 4.26 11.44 2.03
C VAL A 216 5.41 12.39 2.30
N VAL A 217 6.52 11.89 2.86
CA VAL A 217 7.70 12.73 3.13
C VAL A 217 8.31 13.27 1.84
N PHE A 218 8.37 12.44 0.80
CA PHE A 218 8.84 12.85 -0.51
C PHE A 218 7.98 13.98 -1.10
N ALA A 219 6.66 13.79 -1.12
CA ALA A 219 5.73 14.78 -1.64
C ALA A 219 5.77 16.09 -0.83
N ALA A 220 5.72 16.00 0.50
CA ALA A 220 5.82 17.17 1.36
C ALA A 220 7.07 17.99 1.09
N GLN A 221 8.24 17.35 0.95
CA GLN A 221 9.50 18.02 0.62
C GLN A 221 9.52 18.60 -0.80
N ALA A 222 8.94 17.88 -1.77
CA ALA A 222 8.88 18.33 -3.17
C ALA A 222 8.00 19.57 -3.34
N PHE A 223 6.90 19.63 -2.59
CA PHE A 223 5.97 20.76 -2.62
C PHE A 223 6.26 21.84 -1.56
N GLY A 224 7.31 21.67 -0.76
CA GLY A 224 7.68 22.64 0.29
C GLY A 224 6.68 22.71 1.44
N ILE A 225 5.89 21.67 1.65
CA ILE A 225 4.90 21.57 2.73
C ILE A 225 5.57 21.03 3.99
N HIS A 226 5.43 21.76 5.11
CA HIS A 226 5.97 21.35 6.39
C HIS A 226 4.97 20.48 7.14
N LEU A 227 5.30 19.20 7.33
CA LEU A 227 4.51 18.28 8.13
C LEU A 227 4.73 18.53 9.62
N THR A 228 3.64 18.67 10.36
CA THR A 228 3.65 18.74 11.83
C THR A 228 3.80 17.34 12.45
N PRO A 229 4.20 17.22 13.71
CA PRO A 229 4.20 15.92 14.41
C PRO A 229 2.85 15.21 14.37
N MET A 230 1.74 15.97 14.36
CA MET A 230 0.39 15.44 14.28
C MET A 230 0.10 14.84 12.90
N ASP A 231 0.59 15.47 11.82
CA ASP A 231 0.46 14.93 10.47
C ASP A 231 1.14 13.57 10.34
N TYR A 232 2.31 13.38 10.96
CA TYR A 232 2.97 12.07 11.01
C TYR A 232 2.12 11.00 11.72
N VAL A 233 1.45 11.35 12.82
CA VAL A 233 0.54 10.43 13.52
C VAL A 233 -0.66 10.10 12.62
N THR A 234 -1.22 11.10 11.96
CA THR A 234 -2.32 10.93 10.98
C THR A 234 -1.89 10.01 9.83
N VAL A 235 -0.70 10.23 9.26
CA VAL A 235 -0.15 9.38 8.18
C VAL A 235 0.02 7.95 8.65
N ILE A 236 0.59 7.72 9.83
CA ILE A 236 0.75 6.37 10.38
C ILE A 236 -0.62 5.68 10.54
N GLY A 237 -1.59 6.39 11.12
CA GLY A 237 -2.95 5.86 11.31
C GLY A 237 -3.64 5.53 9.99
N THR A 238 -3.67 6.47 9.05
CA THR A 238 -4.34 6.31 7.76
C THR A 238 -3.64 5.29 6.86
N ALA A 239 -2.31 5.27 6.81
CA ALA A 239 -1.57 4.28 6.05
C ALA A 239 -1.75 2.86 6.61
N THR A 240 -1.79 2.71 7.94
CA THR A 240 -2.06 1.42 8.58
C THR A 240 -3.47 0.92 8.27
N LEU A 241 -4.48 1.77 8.40
CA LEU A 241 -5.86 1.41 8.06
C LEU A 241 -6.04 1.12 6.57
N ALA A 242 -5.43 1.93 5.70
CA ALA A 242 -5.44 1.70 4.27
C ALA A 242 -4.80 0.37 3.89
N SER A 243 -3.70 -0.02 4.55
CA SER A 243 -2.99 -1.26 4.26
C SER A 243 -3.76 -2.51 4.67
N ILE A 244 -4.56 -2.45 5.74
CA ILE A 244 -5.35 -3.60 6.23
C ILE A 244 -6.41 -4.05 5.20
N GLY A 245 -6.99 -3.13 4.43
CA GLY A 245 -8.01 -3.45 3.42
C GLY A 245 -7.47 -3.56 2.00
N THR A 246 -6.16 -3.47 1.82
CA THR A 246 -5.54 -3.47 0.50
C THR A 246 -5.48 -4.89 -0.07
N ALA A 247 -5.94 -5.06 -1.32
CA ALA A 247 -5.85 -6.33 -2.02
C ALA A 247 -4.39 -6.64 -2.42
N GLY A 248 -4.00 -7.92 -2.41
CA GLY A 248 -2.65 -8.36 -2.78
C GLY A 248 -2.37 -8.32 -4.28
N VAL A 249 -2.66 -7.21 -4.96
CA VAL A 249 -2.48 -7.00 -6.40
C VAL A 249 -1.43 -5.93 -6.69
N PRO A 250 -0.77 -6.00 -7.86
CA PRO A 250 0.25 -5.01 -8.21
C PRO A 250 -0.28 -3.57 -8.21
N SER A 251 0.55 -2.63 -7.75
CA SER A 251 0.32 -1.17 -7.76
C SER A 251 -0.91 -0.69 -6.96
N VAL A 252 -1.56 -1.54 -6.18
CA VAL A 252 -2.73 -1.14 -5.37
C VAL A 252 -2.36 -0.10 -4.29
N GLY A 253 -1.12 -0.09 -3.82
CA GLY A 253 -0.62 0.88 -2.87
C GLY A 253 -0.75 2.34 -3.33
N LEU A 254 -0.70 2.58 -4.65
CA LEU A 254 -0.89 3.93 -5.22
C LEU A 254 -2.34 4.41 -5.10
N VAL A 255 -3.31 3.50 -5.19
CA VAL A 255 -4.73 3.84 -5.03
C VAL A 255 -5.00 4.29 -3.59
N THR A 256 -4.50 3.53 -2.64
CA THR A 256 -4.65 3.88 -1.21
C THR A 256 -3.76 5.05 -0.78
N LEU A 257 -2.69 5.35 -1.52
CA LEU A 257 -1.84 6.52 -1.28
C LEU A 257 -2.60 7.85 -1.44
N THR A 258 -3.57 7.91 -2.35
CA THR A 258 -4.46 9.08 -2.52
C THR A 258 -5.16 9.44 -1.21
N MET A 259 -5.66 8.43 -0.50
CA MET A 259 -6.31 8.61 0.80
C MET A 259 -5.34 9.16 1.86
N VAL A 260 -4.11 8.63 1.87
CA VAL A 260 -3.08 9.09 2.83
C VAL A 260 -2.66 10.54 2.52
N PHE A 261 -2.52 10.91 1.25
CA PHE A 261 -2.20 12.28 0.85
C PHE A 261 -3.32 13.25 1.24
N ASN A 262 -4.56 12.91 0.96
CA ASN A 262 -5.72 13.73 1.32
C ASN A 262 -5.84 13.94 2.83
N SER A 263 -5.45 12.95 3.65
CA SER A 263 -5.51 13.05 5.12
C SER A 263 -4.59 14.12 5.72
N VAL A 264 -3.57 14.55 4.96
CA VAL A 264 -2.59 15.57 5.39
C VAL A 264 -2.49 16.73 4.38
N GLY A 265 -3.49 16.87 3.51
CA GLY A 265 -3.58 18.00 2.56
C GLY A 265 -2.47 18.04 1.51
N LEU A 266 -1.90 16.90 1.14
CA LEU A 266 -0.88 16.81 0.09
C LEU A 266 -1.51 16.71 -1.31
N PRO A 267 -0.91 17.35 -2.32
CA PRO A 267 -1.37 17.26 -3.70
C PRO A 267 -1.25 15.84 -4.25
N VAL A 268 -2.34 15.31 -4.81
CA VAL A 268 -2.38 13.95 -5.39
C VAL A 268 -1.58 13.84 -6.70
N GLU A 269 -1.23 14.95 -7.32
CA GLU A 269 -0.41 15.03 -8.53
C GLU A 269 0.99 14.42 -8.33
N ALA A 270 1.51 14.47 -7.10
CA ALA A 270 2.78 13.83 -6.75
C ALA A 270 2.76 12.31 -6.95
N ILE A 271 1.58 11.68 -6.91
CA ILE A 271 1.42 10.24 -7.16
C ILE A 271 1.83 9.90 -8.59
N GLY A 272 1.57 10.81 -9.55
CA GLY A 272 2.00 10.62 -10.94
C GLY A 272 3.51 10.48 -11.12
N LEU A 273 4.32 11.13 -10.27
CA LEU A 273 5.77 10.99 -10.25
C LEU A 273 6.20 9.62 -9.74
N ILE A 274 5.53 9.15 -8.68
CA ILE A 274 5.85 7.89 -8.00
C ILE A 274 5.42 6.69 -8.86
N MET A 275 4.30 6.83 -9.58
CA MET A 275 3.73 5.77 -10.42
C MET A 275 4.73 5.22 -11.45
N GLY A 276 5.64 6.06 -11.95
CA GLY A 276 6.66 5.64 -12.92
C GLY A 276 7.68 4.64 -12.37
N ILE A 277 7.90 4.62 -11.06
CA ILE A 277 8.91 3.78 -10.40
C ILE A 277 8.29 2.72 -9.48
N ASP A 278 6.99 2.73 -9.30
CA ASP A 278 6.24 1.83 -8.42
C ASP A 278 6.51 0.34 -8.70
N ARG A 279 6.74 -0.01 -9.97
CA ARG A 279 6.99 -1.40 -10.37
C ARG A 279 8.30 -2.00 -9.83
N ILE A 280 9.21 -1.14 -9.37
CA ILE A 280 10.50 -1.54 -8.80
C ILE A 280 10.40 -1.66 -7.28
N LEU A 281 9.42 -1.00 -6.69
CA LEU A 281 9.16 -0.94 -5.25
C LEU A 281 8.09 -1.93 -4.81
#